data_7c3c7dd3ff884ba35740dd9fd0780c93
#
_entry.id   7c3c7dd3ff884ba35740dd9fd0780c93
#
_cell.length_a   1.000
_cell.length_b   1.000
_cell.length_c   1.000
_cell.angle_alpha   90.00
_cell.angle_beta   90.00
_cell.angle_gamma   90.00
#
_symmetry.space_group_name_H-M   'P 1'
#
loop_
_entity.id
_entity.type
_entity.pdbx_description
1 polymer ?
#
loop_
_entity_poly.entity_id
_entity_poly.type
_entity_poly.pdbx_seq_one_letter_code
_entity_poly.pdbx_strand_id
1 'polypeptide(L)'
;MLRATLQSLRDQLFTDEMAQFGAQLPIFLRGVYYEGWNPRKERERLRNVSEFLDTVREHLGPAGLRMNDEAVEKGVRACLSVISRHIGSGEMNEIRGIFPAAIKQLVSGSELVERMVA
;
A
#
# COMPACT_ATOMS: atom_id res chain seq x y z
N MET A 1 1.20 -10.34 -5.40
CA MET A 1 0.27 -9.23 -5.07
C MET A 1 0.68 -8.47 -3.81
N LEU A 2 0.98 -9.14 -2.72
CA LEU A 2 1.38 -8.47 -1.47
C LEU A 2 2.64 -7.61 -1.64
N ARG A 3 3.69 -8.16 -2.26
CA ARG A 3 4.91 -7.40 -2.56
C ARG A 3 4.61 -6.18 -3.43
N ALA A 4 3.84 -6.37 -4.50
CA ALA A 4 3.49 -5.29 -5.42
C ALA A 4 2.71 -4.18 -4.70
N THR A 5 1.77 -4.54 -3.83
CA THR A 5 0.98 -3.59 -3.05
C THR A 5 1.87 -2.82 -2.07
N LEU A 6 2.70 -3.52 -1.29
CA LEU A 6 3.59 -2.88 -0.31
C LEU A 6 4.58 -1.92 -0.98
N GLN A 7 5.19 -2.34 -2.09
CA GLN A 7 6.18 -1.51 -2.78
C GLN A 7 5.54 -0.33 -3.49
N SER A 8 4.33 -0.50 -4.01
CA SER A 8 3.58 0.61 -4.61
C SER A 8 3.17 1.64 -3.56
N LEU A 9 2.77 1.20 -2.36
CA LEU A 9 2.51 2.09 -1.22
C LEU A 9 3.77 2.86 -0.85
N ARG A 10 4.89 2.16 -0.70
CA ARG A 10 6.18 2.76 -0.36
C ARG A 10 6.53 3.90 -1.30
N ASP A 11 6.35 3.68 -2.60
CA ASP A 11 6.76 4.61 -3.64
C ASP A 11 5.90 5.90 -3.65
N GLN A 12 4.79 5.93 -2.91
CA GLN A 12 3.91 7.09 -2.78
C GLN A 12 4.27 7.99 -1.60
N LEU A 13 5.11 7.53 -0.70
CA LEU A 13 5.36 8.20 0.57
C LEU A 13 6.66 8.98 0.54
N PHE A 14 6.71 10.08 1.29
CA PHE A 14 7.96 10.75 1.59
C PHE A 14 8.84 9.84 2.44
N THR A 15 10.15 10.10 2.45
CA THR A 15 11.12 9.23 3.12
C THR A 15 10.79 9.01 4.60
N ASP A 16 10.41 10.06 5.31
CA ASP A 16 10.04 9.97 6.73
C ASP A 16 8.73 9.19 6.93
N GLU A 17 7.74 9.41 6.07
CA GLU A 17 6.48 8.67 6.09
C GLU A 17 6.70 7.20 5.77
N MET A 18 7.56 6.93 4.79
CA MET A 18 7.91 5.57 4.40
C MET A 18 8.54 4.82 5.56
N ALA A 19 9.48 5.46 6.28
CA ALA A 19 10.12 4.87 7.45
C ALA A 19 9.12 4.65 8.59
N GLN A 20 8.20 5.57 8.80
CA GLN A 20 7.16 5.46 9.81
C GLN A 20 6.25 4.25 9.55
N PHE A 21 5.80 4.09 8.30
CA PHE A 21 4.97 2.94 7.93
C PHE A 21 5.75 1.63 8.05
N GLY A 22 6.99 1.60 7.55
CA GLY A 22 7.85 0.41 7.63
C GLY A 22 8.09 -0.05 9.05
N ALA A 23 8.22 0.90 9.99
CA ALA A 23 8.44 0.58 11.40
C ALA A 23 7.27 -0.17 12.04
N GLN A 24 6.05 -0.03 11.50
CA GLN A 24 4.87 -0.70 12.01
C GLN A 24 4.68 -2.11 11.44
N LEU A 25 5.43 -2.47 10.40
CA LEU A 25 5.31 -3.78 9.76
C LEU A 25 6.06 -4.85 10.55
N PRO A 26 5.52 -6.09 10.62
CA PRO A 26 6.28 -7.24 11.09
C PRO A 26 7.55 -7.42 10.26
N ILE A 27 8.58 -8.02 10.84
CA ILE A 27 9.91 -8.06 10.23
C ILE A 27 9.90 -8.69 8.84
N PHE A 28 9.10 -9.72 8.61
CA PHE A 28 8.99 -10.37 7.29
C PHE A 28 8.44 -9.39 6.25
N LEU A 29 7.33 -8.72 6.55
CA LEU A 29 6.70 -7.76 5.65
C LEU A 29 7.60 -6.53 5.45
N ARG A 30 8.32 -6.13 6.49
CA ARG A 30 9.27 -5.02 6.42
C ARG A 30 10.38 -5.32 5.40
N GLY A 31 10.90 -6.54 5.39
CA GLY A 31 11.91 -6.95 4.42
C GLY A 31 11.41 -6.86 2.98
N VAL A 32 10.19 -7.33 2.71
CA VAL A 32 9.56 -7.24 1.40
C VAL A 32 9.32 -5.78 1.02
N TYR A 33 8.86 -4.98 1.97
CA TYR A 33 8.55 -3.57 1.78
C TYR A 33 9.79 -2.77 1.35
N TYR A 34 10.95 -3.02 1.96
CA TYR A 34 12.19 -2.29 1.64
C TYR A 34 12.95 -2.87 0.45
N GLU A 35 12.61 -4.05 -0.02
CA GLU A 35 13.32 -4.69 -1.13
C GLU A 35 13.32 -3.78 -2.36
N GLY A 36 14.52 -3.52 -2.89
CA GLY A 36 14.68 -2.69 -4.09
C GLY A 36 14.45 -1.20 -3.88
N TRP A 37 14.28 -0.74 -2.65
CA TRP A 37 14.10 0.68 -2.39
C TRP A 37 15.33 1.49 -2.80
N ASN A 38 15.08 2.58 -3.53
CA ASN A 38 16.11 3.51 -3.96
C ASN A 38 15.82 4.89 -3.33
N PRO A 39 16.64 5.34 -2.35
CA PRO A 39 16.41 6.63 -1.69
C PRO A 39 16.55 7.84 -2.60
N ARG A 40 17.16 7.68 -3.78
CA ARG A 40 17.32 8.75 -4.77
C ARG A 40 16.14 8.85 -5.72
N LYS A 41 15.24 7.86 -5.73
CA LYS A 41 14.06 7.88 -6.57
C LYS A 41 13.06 8.89 -6.00
N GLU A 42 12.54 9.76 -6.86
CA GLU A 42 11.50 10.70 -6.45
C GLU A 42 10.21 9.96 -6.15
N ARG A 43 9.45 10.51 -5.20
CA ARG A 43 8.13 10.01 -4.86
C ARG A 43 7.21 10.12 -6.07
N GLU A 44 6.49 9.05 -6.39
CA GLU A 44 5.46 9.07 -7.41
C GLU A 44 4.28 9.92 -6.93
N ARG A 45 3.73 10.75 -7.81
CA ARG A 45 2.59 11.61 -7.50
C ARG A 45 1.36 11.10 -8.23
N LEU A 46 0.64 10.19 -7.61
CA LEU A 46 -0.55 9.62 -8.19
C LEU A 46 -1.76 10.50 -7.92
N ARG A 47 -2.61 10.66 -8.95
CA ARG A 47 -3.78 11.53 -8.91
C ARG A 47 -5.04 10.78 -8.52
N ASN A 48 -5.11 9.49 -8.82
CA ASN A 48 -6.33 8.70 -8.64
C ASN A 48 -6.03 7.22 -8.44
N VAL A 49 -7.07 6.46 -8.11
CA VAL A 49 -6.97 5.03 -7.86
C VAL A 49 -6.45 4.28 -9.09
N SER A 50 -6.91 4.65 -10.29
CA SER A 50 -6.49 3.96 -11.53
C SER A 50 -4.97 4.04 -11.74
N GLU A 51 -4.37 5.19 -11.49
CA GLU A 51 -2.91 5.35 -11.59
C GLU A 51 -2.19 4.47 -10.56
N PHE A 52 -2.74 4.37 -9.34
CA PHE A 52 -2.16 3.48 -8.33
C PHE A 52 -2.24 2.02 -8.75
N LEU A 53 -3.36 1.60 -9.31
CA LEU A 53 -3.52 0.22 -9.80
C LEU A 53 -2.54 -0.07 -10.93
N ASP A 54 -2.26 0.90 -11.80
CA ASP A 54 -1.25 0.75 -12.84
C ASP A 54 0.14 0.56 -12.25
N THR A 55 0.48 1.29 -11.19
CA THR A 55 1.74 1.10 -10.47
C THR A 55 1.84 -0.31 -9.90
N VAL A 56 0.76 -0.82 -9.31
CA VAL A 56 0.72 -2.19 -8.80
C VAL A 56 0.94 -3.20 -9.93
N ARG A 57 0.32 -2.97 -11.10
CA ARG A 57 0.54 -3.83 -12.28
C ARG A 57 2.01 -3.86 -12.70
N GLU A 58 2.66 -2.72 -12.70
CA GLU A 58 4.09 -2.65 -13.04
C GLU A 58 4.93 -3.50 -12.10
N HIS A 59 4.65 -3.43 -10.81
CA HIS A 59 5.33 -4.25 -9.81
C HIS A 59 5.01 -5.74 -9.95
N LEU A 60 3.84 -6.09 -10.47
CA LEU A 60 3.47 -7.48 -10.75
C LEU A 60 4.19 -8.04 -11.99
N GLY A 61 4.67 -7.17 -12.86
CA GLY A 61 5.31 -7.57 -14.11
C GLY A 61 4.32 -8.20 -15.09
N PRO A 62 4.75 -9.22 -15.87
CA PRO A 62 3.88 -9.82 -16.90
C PRO A 62 2.53 -10.33 -16.37
N ALA A 63 2.46 -10.81 -15.14
CA ALA A 63 1.21 -11.27 -14.55
C ALA A 63 0.19 -10.14 -14.44
N GLY A 64 0.65 -8.91 -14.17
CA GLY A 64 -0.21 -7.75 -14.02
C GLY A 64 -0.89 -7.33 -15.33
N LEU A 65 -0.26 -7.60 -16.46
CA LEU A 65 -0.81 -7.25 -17.79
C LEU A 65 -2.08 -8.04 -18.12
N ARG A 66 -2.30 -9.15 -17.43
CA ARG A 66 -3.46 -10.03 -17.66
C ARG A 66 -4.64 -9.70 -16.74
N MET A 67 -4.46 -8.76 -15.82
CA MET A 67 -5.46 -8.41 -14.81
C MET A 67 -6.15 -7.10 -15.19
N ASN A 68 -7.48 -7.08 -15.11
CA ASN A 68 -8.23 -5.83 -15.26
C ASN A 68 -8.20 -5.04 -13.94
N ASP A 69 -8.67 -3.80 -13.98
CA ASP A 69 -8.67 -2.91 -12.80
C ASP A 69 -9.42 -3.51 -11.62
N GLU A 70 -10.56 -4.14 -11.87
CA GLU A 70 -11.35 -4.75 -10.81
C GLU A 70 -10.58 -5.85 -10.08
N ALA A 71 -9.89 -6.71 -10.82
CA ALA A 71 -9.10 -7.79 -10.24
C ALA A 71 -7.92 -7.25 -9.44
N VAL A 72 -7.22 -6.24 -9.95
CA VAL A 72 -6.09 -5.62 -9.24
C VAL A 72 -6.58 -4.93 -7.97
N GLU A 73 -7.67 -4.15 -8.06
CA GLU A 73 -8.24 -3.46 -6.89
C GLU A 73 -8.65 -4.44 -5.80
N LYS A 74 -9.30 -5.53 -6.18
CA LYS A 74 -9.72 -6.57 -5.24
C LYS A 74 -8.52 -7.18 -4.53
N GLY A 75 -7.45 -7.46 -5.28
CA GLY A 75 -6.20 -7.97 -4.73
C GLY A 75 -5.53 -6.98 -3.77
N VAL A 76 -5.50 -5.71 -4.14
CA VAL A 76 -4.94 -4.64 -3.30
C VAL A 76 -5.73 -4.52 -1.99
N ARG A 77 -7.05 -4.49 -2.06
CA ARG A 77 -7.90 -4.41 -0.86
C ARG A 77 -7.68 -5.59 0.07
N ALA A 78 -7.55 -6.80 -0.50
CA ALA A 78 -7.26 -8.00 0.29
C ALA A 78 -5.90 -7.89 0.98
N CYS A 79 -4.87 -7.38 0.29
CA CYS A 79 -3.54 -7.18 0.86
C CYS A 79 -3.57 -6.13 1.97
N LEU A 80 -4.28 -5.02 1.78
CA LEU A 80 -4.42 -3.99 2.82
C LEU A 80 -5.10 -4.55 4.06
N SER A 81 -6.11 -5.40 3.88
CA SER A 81 -6.79 -6.07 4.99
C SER A 81 -5.81 -6.96 5.77
N VAL A 82 -5.00 -7.75 5.08
CA VAL A 82 -3.99 -8.60 5.72
C VAL A 82 -2.97 -7.75 6.48
N ILE A 83 -2.46 -6.70 5.86
CA ILE A 83 -1.49 -5.79 6.49
C ILE A 83 -2.06 -5.21 7.78
N SER A 84 -3.32 -4.77 7.75
CA SER A 84 -3.97 -4.15 8.92
C SER A 84 -4.09 -5.10 10.11
N ARG A 85 -4.18 -6.40 9.86
CA ARG A 85 -4.25 -7.41 10.95
C ARG A 85 -2.95 -7.52 11.73
N HIS A 86 -1.85 -7.07 11.16
CA HIS A 86 -0.52 -7.14 11.77
C HIS A 86 -0.07 -5.80 12.36
N ILE A 87 -0.95 -4.80 12.35
CA ILE A 87 -0.67 -3.46 12.86
C ILE A 87 -1.76 -3.12 13.89
N GLY A 88 -1.37 -2.54 15.01
CA GLY A 88 -2.33 -2.11 16.03
C GLY A 88 -3.29 -1.05 15.50
N SER A 89 -4.52 -0.98 16.03
CA SER A 89 -5.54 -0.04 15.56
C SER A 89 -5.12 1.43 15.73
N GLY A 90 -4.39 1.76 16.79
CA GLY A 90 -3.87 3.12 17.01
C GLY A 90 -2.85 3.50 15.95
N GLU A 91 -1.90 2.61 15.67
CA GLU A 91 -0.89 2.81 14.64
C GLU A 91 -1.51 2.87 13.24
N MET A 92 -2.57 2.10 12.99
CA MET A 92 -3.29 2.16 11.71
C MET A 92 -3.93 3.53 11.47
N ASN A 93 -4.47 4.16 12.51
CA ASN A 93 -5.03 5.51 12.40
C ASN A 93 -3.97 6.54 12.01
N GLU A 94 -2.79 6.45 12.60
CA GLU A 94 -1.66 7.33 12.27
C GLU A 94 -1.21 7.11 10.83
N ILE A 95 -1.06 5.86 10.41
CA ILE A 95 -0.62 5.49 9.06
C ILE A 95 -1.63 5.97 8.02
N ARG A 96 -2.93 5.82 8.31
CA ARG A 96 -3.97 6.29 7.40
C ARG A 96 -3.81 7.78 7.08
N GLY A 97 -3.37 8.56 8.07
CA GLY A 97 -3.17 10.00 7.90
C GLY A 97 -2.09 10.36 6.88
N ILE A 98 -1.11 9.48 6.67
CA ILE A 98 -0.01 9.73 5.73
C ILE A 98 -0.30 9.22 4.31
N PHE A 99 -1.36 8.43 4.12
CA PHE A 99 -1.69 7.88 2.80
C PHE A 99 -2.16 8.97 1.84
N PRO A 100 -1.75 8.94 0.56
CA PRO A 100 -2.33 9.77 -0.48
C PRO A 100 -3.84 9.52 -0.63
N ALA A 101 -4.56 10.52 -1.15
CA ALA A 101 -6.01 10.43 -1.32
C ALA A 101 -6.47 9.20 -2.09
N ALA A 102 -5.74 8.82 -3.15
CA ALA A 102 -6.06 7.63 -3.94
C ALA A 102 -6.06 6.36 -3.10
N ILE A 103 -5.09 6.22 -2.18
CA ILE A 103 -4.98 5.06 -1.31
C ILE A 103 -6.05 5.09 -0.23
N LYS A 104 -6.38 6.28 0.30
CA LYS A 104 -7.48 6.43 1.26
C LYS A 104 -8.80 5.94 0.68
N GLN A 105 -9.05 6.17 -0.61
CA GLN A 105 -10.25 5.67 -1.28
C GLN A 105 -10.30 4.13 -1.30
N LEU A 106 -9.17 3.47 -1.48
CA LEU A 106 -9.09 2.01 -1.46
C LEU A 106 -9.35 1.44 -0.07
N VAL A 107 -9.01 2.17 0.97
CA VAL A 107 -9.23 1.79 2.36
C VAL A 107 -10.69 2.02 2.77
N SER A 108 -11.32 3.08 2.27
CA SER A 108 -12.69 3.47 2.64
C SER A 108 -13.70 2.40 2.23
N GLY A 109 -14.63 2.06 3.14
CA GLY A 109 -15.66 1.06 2.88
C GLY A 109 -15.19 -0.39 2.92
N SER A 110 -13.97 -0.65 3.38
CA SER A 110 -13.40 -1.99 3.51
C SER A 110 -13.37 -2.43 4.98
N GLU A 111 -13.06 -3.72 5.21
CA GLU A 111 -12.80 -4.25 6.56
C GLU A 111 -11.72 -3.47 7.29
N LEU A 112 -10.78 -2.91 6.54
CA LEU A 112 -9.70 -2.10 7.09
C LEU A 112 -10.24 -0.88 7.82
N VAL A 113 -11.26 -0.19 7.26
CA VAL A 113 -11.90 0.95 7.91
C VAL A 113 -12.58 0.52 9.21
N GLU A 114 -13.29 -0.60 9.20
CA GLU A 114 -13.93 -1.12 10.40
C GLU A 114 -12.92 -1.40 11.50
N ARG A 115 -11.77 -1.96 11.15
CA ARG A 115 -10.70 -2.19 12.13
C ARG A 115 -10.10 -0.90 12.68
N MET A 116 -10.01 0.14 11.87
CA MET A 116 -9.46 1.43 12.29
C MET A 116 -10.37 2.15 13.29
N VAL A 117 -11.68 2.00 13.15
CA VAL A 117 -12.65 2.69 14.00
C VAL A 117 -13.11 1.86 15.21
N ALA A 118 -12.78 0.58 15.20
CA ALA A 118 -13.07 -0.30 16.31
C ALA A 118 -11.99 -0.18 17.39
#